data_f7f262f78a55fad2aa24c50d363c2011
#
_entry.id   f7f262f78a55fad2aa24c50d363c2011
#
_cell.length_a   1.000
_cell.length_b   1.000
_cell.length_c   1.000
_cell.angle_alpha   90.00
_cell.angle_beta   90.00
_cell.angle_gamma   90.00
#
_symmetry.space_group_name_H-M   'P 1'
#
loop_
_entity.id
_entity.type
_entity.pdbx_description
1 polymer ?
#
loop_
_entity_poly.entity_id
_entity_poly.type
_entity_poly.pdbx_seq_one_letter_code
_entity_poly.pdbx_strand_id
1 'polypeptide(L)'
;MALDLFKRVETRKGLFAVEKITLIYNLLTSILILFLFQRMDHPWHMLLDRAMIAVMTFLLMYLYRLAPCKFSAFVRIVIQMSLLSYWYPDTFEFNRFFPNLDHVFAITEQFIFNGQPAIWFCHTFPHLLVSEAFNMGYFFYYPMMLIVALFYFIYRFEWFEKMSFVLVTSFFIYYLIYLSLIHI
;
A
#
# COMPACT_ATOMS: atom_id res chain seq x y z
N MET A 1 -26.89 -3.75 -17.30
CA MET A 1 -26.25 -2.45 -17.08
C MET A 1 -24.94 -2.47 -17.86
N ALA A 2 -24.93 -1.88 -19.08
CA ALA A 2 -23.71 -1.83 -19.89
C ALA A 2 -22.70 -0.91 -19.16
N LEU A 3 -21.53 -1.45 -18.87
CA LEU A 3 -20.43 -0.64 -18.35
C LEU A 3 -19.96 0.30 -19.46
N ASP A 4 -20.43 1.55 -19.45
CA ASP A 4 -19.98 2.62 -20.36
C ASP A 4 -18.55 3.06 -20.03
N LEU A 5 -17.59 2.11 -20.16
CA LEU A 5 -16.19 2.28 -19.75
C LEU A 5 -15.50 3.41 -20.53
N PHE A 6 -15.86 3.53 -21.79
CA PHE A 6 -15.24 4.49 -22.71
C PHE A 6 -16.06 5.78 -22.89
N LYS A 7 -17.19 5.89 -22.18
CA LYS A 7 -17.96 7.14 -22.17
C LYS A 7 -17.10 8.26 -21.59
N ARG A 8 -17.06 9.36 -22.32
CA ARG A 8 -16.33 10.55 -21.90
C ARG A 8 -16.90 11.07 -20.57
N VAL A 9 -16.02 11.30 -19.61
CA VAL A 9 -16.33 11.90 -18.30
C VAL A 9 -15.76 13.32 -18.26
N GLU A 10 -16.29 14.15 -17.35
CA GLU A 10 -15.70 15.46 -17.11
C GLU A 10 -14.24 15.33 -16.74
N THR A 11 -13.39 16.06 -17.47
CA THR A 11 -11.94 15.99 -17.30
C THR A 11 -11.56 16.69 -15.99
N ARG A 12 -11.15 15.92 -15.00
CA ARG A 12 -10.55 16.49 -13.79
C ARG A 12 -9.14 16.98 -14.12
N LYS A 13 -8.92 18.27 -13.92
CA LYS A 13 -7.60 18.88 -14.09
C LYS A 13 -6.72 18.53 -12.87
N GLY A 14 -5.57 17.89 -13.11
CA GLY A 14 -4.57 17.62 -12.07
C GLY A 14 -4.51 16.18 -11.59
N LEU A 15 -3.82 15.99 -10.48
CA LEU A 15 -3.59 14.70 -9.83
C LEU A 15 -4.82 14.29 -8.99
N PHE A 16 -5.12 12.98 -9.00
CA PHE A 16 -6.05 12.38 -8.06
C PHE A 16 -5.47 12.38 -6.64
N ALA A 17 -6.33 12.26 -5.62
CA ALA A 17 -5.89 12.25 -4.23
C ALA A 17 -4.93 11.09 -3.95
N VAL A 18 -5.20 9.91 -4.54
CA VAL A 18 -4.35 8.73 -4.43
C VAL A 18 -2.95 8.96 -5.05
N GLU A 19 -2.86 9.66 -6.17
CA GLU A 19 -1.59 9.99 -6.81
C GLU A 19 -0.77 10.98 -5.97
N LYS A 20 -1.44 11.95 -5.37
CA LYS A 20 -0.78 12.92 -4.46
C LYS A 20 -0.15 12.24 -3.27
N ILE A 21 -0.87 11.33 -2.60
CA ILE A 21 -0.34 10.63 -1.44
C ILE A 21 0.80 9.68 -1.83
N THR A 22 0.71 9.02 -2.99
CA THR A 22 1.82 8.21 -3.53
C THR A 22 3.06 9.05 -3.79
N LEU A 23 2.91 10.22 -4.42
CA LEU A 23 4.04 11.12 -4.67
C LEU A 23 4.63 11.70 -3.37
N ILE A 24 3.81 11.97 -2.37
CA ILE A 24 4.28 12.39 -1.03
C ILE A 24 5.11 11.27 -0.40
N TYR A 25 4.61 10.03 -0.39
CA TYR A 25 5.34 8.88 0.14
C TYR A 25 6.63 8.62 -0.65
N ASN A 26 6.57 8.72 -1.97
CA ASN A 26 7.72 8.62 -2.87
C ASN A 26 8.81 9.66 -2.53
N LEU A 27 8.41 10.89 -2.29
CA LEU A 27 9.33 11.97 -1.89
C LEU A 27 9.94 11.73 -0.51
N LEU A 28 9.13 11.34 0.48
CA LEU A 28 9.61 11.04 1.84
C LEU A 28 10.64 9.91 1.84
N THR A 29 10.36 8.81 1.13
CA THR A 29 11.30 7.69 1.02
C THR A 29 12.53 8.05 0.19
N SER A 30 12.43 8.92 -0.83
CA SER A 30 13.57 9.44 -1.56
C SER A 30 14.50 10.25 -0.66
N ILE A 31 13.95 11.13 0.19
CA ILE A 31 14.72 11.89 1.18
C ILE A 31 15.43 10.93 2.15
N LEU A 32 14.75 9.89 2.60
CA LEU A 32 15.33 8.89 3.50
C LEU A 32 16.50 8.15 2.83
N ILE A 33 16.39 7.78 1.55
CA ILE A 33 17.51 7.20 0.79
C ILE A 33 18.70 8.15 0.73
N LEU A 34 18.46 9.44 0.49
CA LEU A 34 19.54 10.42 0.45
C LEU A 34 20.28 10.53 1.80
N PHE A 35 19.57 10.44 2.92
CA PHE A 35 20.19 10.41 4.24
C PHE A 35 21.00 9.13 4.50
N LEU A 36 20.51 7.99 4.02
CA LEU A 36 21.14 6.68 4.21
C LEU A 36 22.05 6.27 3.05
N PHE A 37 22.28 7.15 2.08
CA PHE A 37 22.90 6.88 0.80
C PHE A 37 24.19 6.06 0.88
N GLN A 38 25.08 6.41 1.81
CA GLN A 38 26.37 5.75 1.97
C GLN A 38 26.29 4.38 2.66
N ARG A 39 25.14 4.05 3.23
CA ARG A 39 24.94 2.81 3.98
C ARG A 39 24.11 1.77 3.22
N MET A 40 23.45 2.19 2.13
CA MET A 40 22.58 1.33 1.32
C MET A 40 23.38 0.62 0.22
N ASP A 41 22.96 -0.60 -0.13
CA ASP A 41 23.65 -1.40 -1.14
C ASP A 41 23.44 -0.86 -2.56
N HIS A 42 22.23 -0.41 -2.89
CA HIS A 42 21.85 0.04 -4.24
C HIS A 42 21.06 1.36 -4.28
N PRO A 43 21.53 2.46 -3.66
CA PRO A 43 20.74 3.68 -3.50
C PRO A 43 20.37 4.35 -4.85
N TRP A 44 21.24 4.26 -5.86
CA TRP A 44 20.96 4.80 -7.20
C TRP A 44 19.80 4.10 -7.91
N HIS A 45 19.69 2.77 -7.80
CA HIS A 45 18.56 2.03 -8.37
C HIS A 45 17.27 2.42 -7.69
N MET A 46 17.26 2.52 -6.37
CA MET A 46 16.09 2.93 -5.60
C MET A 46 15.63 4.35 -5.95
N LEU A 47 16.56 5.30 -6.15
CA LEU A 47 16.22 6.66 -6.58
C LEU A 47 15.70 6.70 -8.02
N LEU A 48 16.27 5.87 -8.91
CA LEU A 48 15.81 5.76 -10.29
C LEU A 48 14.37 5.23 -10.35
N ASP A 49 14.06 4.18 -9.57
CA ASP A 49 12.71 3.62 -9.49
C ASP A 49 11.70 4.69 -9.02
N ARG A 50 12.08 5.50 -8.04
CA ARG A 50 11.23 6.61 -7.55
C ARG A 50 11.03 7.68 -8.61
N ALA A 51 12.06 8.02 -9.35
CA ALA A 51 11.96 8.93 -10.49
C ALA A 51 11.03 8.35 -11.56
N MET A 52 11.16 7.06 -11.89
CA MET A 52 10.28 6.38 -12.85
C MET A 52 8.81 6.36 -12.39
N ILE A 53 8.54 6.10 -11.11
CA ILE A 53 7.20 6.16 -10.55
C ILE A 53 6.60 7.57 -10.69
N ALA A 54 7.38 8.61 -10.39
CA ALA A 54 6.92 9.99 -10.56
C ALA A 54 6.62 10.30 -12.02
N VAL A 55 7.52 9.97 -12.95
CA VAL A 55 7.34 10.17 -14.40
C VAL A 55 6.11 9.41 -14.89
N MET A 56 5.95 8.14 -14.53
CA MET A 56 4.78 7.33 -14.87
C MET A 56 3.48 7.98 -14.38
N THR A 57 3.45 8.47 -13.14
CA THR A 57 2.26 9.13 -12.59
C THR A 57 1.87 10.38 -13.39
N PHE A 58 2.84 11.23 -13.75
CA PHE A 58 2.57 12.41 -14.58
C PHE A 58 2.20 12.05 -16.03
N LEU A 59 2.80 11.00 -16.58
CA LEU A 59 2.46 10.49 -17.91
C LEU A 59 1.00 9.99 -17.94
N LEU A 60 0.58 9.21 -16.96
CA LEU A 60 -0.79 8.73 -16.84
C LEU A 60 -1.79 9.88 -16.66
N MET A 61 -1.43 10.90 -15.88
CA MET A 61 -2.23 12.14 -15.80
C MET A 61 -2.37 12.82 -17.16
N TYR A 62 -1.30 12.90 -17.93
CA TYR A 62 -1.31 13.48 -19.27
C TYR A 62 -2.18 12.67 -20.25
N LEU A 63 -1.99 11.35 -20.29
CA LEU A 63 -2.80 10.44 -21.13
C LEU A 63 -4.30 10.50 -20.79
N TYR A 64 -4.65 10.61 -19.52
CA TYR A 64 -6.03 10.81 -19.09
C TYR A 64 -6.63 12.11 -19.64
N ARG A 65 -5.85 13.19 -19.73
CA ARG A 65 -6.34 14.45 -20.32
C ARG A 65 -6.64 14.34 -21.81
N LEU A 66 -5.92 13.46 -22.54
CA LEU A 66 -6.17 13.19 -23.96
C LEU A 66 -7.44 12.35 -24.18
N ALA A 67 -7.68 11.37 -23.31
CA ALA A 67 -8.81 10.45 -23.40
C ALA A 67 -9.54 10.31 -22.06
N PRO A 68 -10.29 11.33 -21.61
CA PRO A 68 -10.96 11.31 -20.30
C PRO A 68 -12.17 10.39 -20.33
N CYS A 69 -12.02 9.17 -19.81
CA CYS A 69 -13.08 8.18 -19.66
C CYS A 69 -12.95 7.42 -18.33
N LYS A 70 -13.99 6.64 -17.98
CA LYS A 70 -13.96 5.84 -16.74
C LYS A 70 -12.82 4.84 -16.73
N PHE A 71 -12.50 4.24 -17.87
CA PHE A 71 -11.41 3.29 -18.01
C PHE A 71 -10.04 3.93 -17.75
N SER A 72 -9.76 5.09 -18.34
CA SER A 72 -8.49 5.79 -18.12
C SER A 72 -8.34 6.29 -16.68
N ALA A 73 -9.43 6.71 -16.01
CA ALA A 73 -9.43 7.00 -14.58
C ALA A 73 -9.15 5.74 -13.73
N PHE A 74 -9.76 4.62 -14.08
CA PHE A 74 -9.53 3.33 -13.44
C PHE A 74 -8.05 2.91 -13.52
N VAL A 75 -7.47 2.96 -14.72
CA VAL A 75 -6.05 2.60 -14.94
C VAL A 75 -5.13 3.47 -14.07
N ARG A 76 -5.35 4.80 -14.03
CA ARG A 76 -4.56 5.70 -13.18
C ARG A 76 -4.59 5.30 -11.71
N ILE A 77 -5.77 5.00 -11.19
CA ILE A 77 -5.97 4.67 -9.77
C ILE A 77 -5.42 3.29 -9.46
N VAL A 78 -5.70 2.28 -10.30
CA VAL A 78 -5.26 0.89 -10.06
C VAL A 78 -3.75 0.77 -10.12
N ILE A 79 -3.07 1.51 -11.00
CA ILE A 79 -1.61 1.53 -11.03
C ILE A 79 -1.06 2.04 -9.68
N GLN A 80 -1.63 3.10 -9.10
CA GLN A 80 -1.19 3.57 -7.77
C GLN A 80 -1.44 2.54 -6.66
N MET A 81 -2.56 1.82 -6.73
CA MET A 81 -2.84 0.72 -5.78
C MET A 81 -1.86 -0.44 -5.96
N SER A 82 -1.52 -0.79 -7.20
CA SER A 82 -0.55 -1.86 -7.51
C SER A 82 0.86 -1.55 -7.02
N LEU A 83 1.24 -0.27 -6.93
CA LEU A 83 2.52 0.14 -6.35
C LEU A 83 2.67 -0.24 -4.86
N LEU A 84 1.60 -0.55 -4.15
CA LEU A 84 1.69 -1.07 -2.78
C LEU A 84 2.51 -2.37 -2.73
N SER A 85 2.42 -3.21 -3.76
CA SER A 85 3.24 -4.43 -3.87
C SER A 85 4.72 -4.14 -4.08
N TYR A 86 5.07 -2.98 -4.66
CA TYR A 86 6.44 -2.52 -4.79
C TYR A 86 6.96 -1.93 -3.47
N TRP A 87 6.16 -1.11 -2.79
CA TRP A 87 6.56 -0.43 -1.57
C TRP A 87 6.78 -1.37 -0.37
N TYR A 88 6.06 -2.50 -0.31
CA TYR A 88 6.19 -3.42 0.81
C TYR A 88 7.59 -4.04 0.93
N PRO A 89 8.14 -4.71 -0.09
CA PRO A 89 9.51 -5.23 -0.01
C PRO A 89 10.58 -4.12 0.09
N ASP A 90 10.29 -2.92 -0.42
CA ASP A 90 11.18 -1.77 -0.32
C ASP A 90 11.39 -1.32 1.14
N THR A 91 10.41 -1.54 2.02
CA THR A 91 10.57 -1.24 3.46
C THR A 91 11.67 -2.05 4.12
N PHE A 92 11.95 -3.27 3.63
CA PHE A 92 12.99 -4.14 4.17
C PHE A 92 14.39 -3.52 4.06
N GLU A 93 14.67 -2.80 2.96
CA GLU A 93 15.98 -2.14 2.77
C GLU A 93 16.22 -1.04 3.80
N PHE A 94 15.17 -0.38 4.27
CA PHE A 94 15.27 0.64 5.32
C PHE A 94 15.34 0.02 6.71
N ASN A 95 14.60 -1.04 6.97
CA ASN A 95 14.55 -1.69 8.29
C ASN A 95 15.93 -2.14 8.77
N ARG A 96 16.84 -2.47 7.86
CA ARG A 96 18.22 -2.86 8.16
C ARG A 96 19.02 -1.78 8.94
N PHE A 97 18.57 -0.52 8.89
CA PHE A 97 19.27 0.62 9.52
C PHE A 97 18.63 1.06 10.83
N PHE A 98 17.45 0.57 11.16
CA PHE A 98 16.76 0.89 12.39
C PHE A 98 16.89 -0.26 13.42
N PRO A 99 16.91 0.05 14.72
CA PRO A 99 16.96 -0.99 15.75
C PRO A 99 15.65 -1.79 15.74
N ASN A 100 15.76 -3.11 15.89
CA ASN A 100 14.60 -3.96 16.08
C ASN A 100 13.93 -3.68 17.42
N LEU A 101 12.67 -3.24 17.38
CA LEU A 101 11.85 -2.94 18.55
C LEU A 101 10.80 -4.02 18.86
N ASP A 102 10.82 -5.17 18.19
CA ASP A 102 9.85 -6.26 18.42
C ASP A 102 9.84 -6.73 19.87
N HIS A 103 11.00 -6.71 20.53
CA HIS A 103 11.11 -7.04 21.95
C HIS A 103 10.30 -6.10 22.85
N VAL A 104 10.15 -4.82 22.47
CA VAL A 104 9.35 -3.84 23.22
C VAL A 104 7.87 -4.21 23.15
N PHE A 105 7.40 -4.66 21.99
CA PHE A 105 6.02 -5.15 21.84
C PHE A 105 5.80 -6.42 22.65
N ALA A 106 6.72 -7.39 22.60
CA ALA A 106 6.63 -8.61 23.39
C ALA A 106 6.61 -8.34 24.90
N ILE A 107 7.43 -7.41 25.40
CA ILE A 107 7.42 -6.99 26.81
C ILE A 107 6.10 -6.30 27.14
N THR A 108 5.58 -5.45 26.27
CA THR A 108 4.32 -4.75 26.46
C THR A 108 3.14 -5.72 26.53
N GLU A 109 3.10 -6.71 25.61
CA GLU A 109 2.12 -7.81 25.66
C GLU A 109 2.20 -8.58 26.99
N GLN A 110 3.41 -8.96 27.40
CA GLN A 110 3.63 -9.66 28.66
C GLN A 110 3.14 -8.84 29.86
N PHE A 111 3.36 -7.53 29.84
CA PHE A 111 2.91 -6.64 30.93
C PHE A 111 1.39 -6.48 30.96
N ILE A 112 0.74 -6.32 29.81
CA ILE A 112 -0.72 -6.10 29.72
C ILE A 112 -1.50 -7.39 30.01
N PHE A 113 -1.08 -8.51 29.40
CA PHE A 113 -1.83 -9.77 29.42
C PHE A 113 -1.26 -10.80 30.39
N ASN A 114 -0.15 -10.50 31.06
CA ASN A 114 0.63 -11.46 31.88
C ASN A 114 1.01 -12.74 31.12
N GLY A 115 1.28 -12.59 29.81
CA GLY A 115 1.66 -13.67 28.89
C GLY A 115 1.55 -13.22 27.45
N GLN A 116 1.70 -14.16 26.53
CA GLN A 116 1.58 -13.90 25.10
C GLN A 116 0.25 -14.49 24.56
N PRO A 117 -0.76 -13.66 24.23
CA PRO A 117 -2.08 -14.11 23.81
C PRO A 117 -2.06 -15.03 22.58
N ALA A 118 -1.15 -14.77 21.62
CA ALA A 118 -1.01 -15.62 20.43
C ALA A 118 -0.59 -17.06 20.78
N ILE A 119 0.33 -17.22 21.74
CA ILE A 119 0.77 -18.53 22.20
C ILE A 119 -0.37 -19.25 22.93
N TRP A 120 -1.07 -18.56 23.83
CA TRP A 120 -2.24 -19.12 24.52
C TRP A 120 -3.32 -19.58 23.55
N PHE A 121 -3.60 -18.77 22.52
CA PHE A 121 -4.56 -19.12 21.49
C PHE A 121 -4.15 -20.39 20.75
N CYS A 122 -2.90 -20.51 20.33
CA CYS A 122 -2.38 -21.71 19.66
C CYS A 122 -2.50 -22.97 20.54
N HIS A 123 -2.23 -22.86 21.85
CA HIS A 123 -2.38 -23.98 22.78
C HIS A 123 -3.84 -24.34 23.05
N THR A 124 -4.74 -23.35 23.11
CA THR A 124 -6.16 -23.56 23.38
C THR A 124 -6.90 -24.16 22.18
N PHE A 125 -6.50 -23.77 20.98
CA PHE A 125 -7.15 -24.19 19.73
C PHE A 125 -6.16 -24.87 18.76
N PRO A 126 -5.57 -26.03 19.10
CA PRO A 126 -4.55 -26.71 18.29
C PRO A 126 -5.14 -27.47 17.09
N HIS A 127 -6.36 -27.16 16.68
CA HIS A 127 -7.04 -27.86 15.60
C HIS A 127 -6.65 -27.32 14.22
N LEU A 128 -6.37 -28.23 13.28
CA LEU A 128 -6.02 -27.91 11.90
C LEU A 128 -7.05 -26.96 11.26
N LEU A 129 -8.34 -27.19 11.45
CA LEU A 129 -9.40 -26.34 10.88
C LEU A 129 -9.32 -24.87 11.35
N VAL A 130 -8.92 -24.64 12.60
CA VAL A 130 -8.75 -23.28 13.14
C VAL A 130 -7.54 -22.62 12.47
N SER A 131 -6.43 -23.33 12.39
CA SER A 131 -5.22 -22.84 11.71
C SER A 131 -5.49 -22.51 10.23
N GLU A 132 -6.17 -23.41 9.51
CA GLU A 132 -6.53 -23.19 8.11
C GLU A 132 -7.52 -22.02 7.93
N ALA A 133 -8.46 -21.83 8.84
CA ALA A 133 -9.38 -20.70 8.80
C ALA A 133 -8.64 -19.36 8.96
N PHE A 134 -7.63 -19.28 9.84
CA PHE A 134 -6.78 -18.11 9.98
C PHE A 134 -5.89 -17.86 8.74
N ASN A 135 -5.28 -18.94 8.21
CA ASN A 135 -4.50 -18.87 6.98
C ASN A 135 -5.35 -18.41 5.79
N MET A 136 -6.57 -18.92 5.65
CA MET A 136 -7.52 -18.45 4.64
C MET A 136 -7.92 -16.99 4.84
N GLY A 137 -8.16 -16.57 6.08
CA GLY A 137 -8.46 -15.18 6.41
C GLY A 137 -7.31 -14.25 6.00
N TYR A 138 -6.08 -14.63 6.28
CA TYR A 138 -4.89 -13.91 5.86
C TYR A 138 -4.75 -13.87 4.32
N PHE A 139 -4.92 -15.01 3.64
CA PHE A 139 -4.89 -15.08 2.18
C PHE A 139 -6.01 -14.24 1.55
N PHE A 140 -7.21 -14.25 2.12
CA PHE A 140 -8.38 -13.54 1.59
C PHE A 140 -8.23 -12.01 1.65
N TYR A 141 -7.32 -11.51 2.44
CA TYR A 141 -7.02 -10.09 2.54
C TYR A 141 -6.65 -9.47 1.18
N TYR A 142 -5.83 -10.16 0.37
CA TYR A 142 -5.42 -9.67 -0.95
C TYR A 142 -6.58 -9.65 -1.97
N PRO A 143 -7.32 -10.77 -2.19
CA PRO A 143 -8.50 -10.74 -3.05
C PRO A 143 -9.56 -9.75 -2.58
N MET A 144 -9.75 -9.56 -1.28
CA MET A 144 -10.72 -8.61 -0.74
C MET A 144 -10.44 -7.18 -1.22
N MET A 145 -9.19 -6.74 -1.22
CA MET A 145 -8.82 -5.42 -1.72
C MET A 145 -9.22 -5.23 -3.19
N LEU A 146 -8.96 -6.25 -4.01
CA LEU A 146 -9.34 -6.25 -5.43
C LEU A 146 -10.86 -6.25 -5.60
N ILE A 147 -11.58 -7.08 -4.84
CA ILE A 147 -13.05 -7.17 -4.88
C ILE A 147 -13.67 -5.82 -4.49
N VAL A 148 -13.18 -5.19 -3.42
CA VAL A 148 -13.66 -3.87 -2.98
C VAL A 148 -13.39 -2.81 -4.05
N ALA A 149 -12.20 -2.80 -4.64
CA ALA A 149 -11.87 -1.86 -5.71
C ALA A 149 -12.78 -2.04 -6.93
N LEU A 150 -13.01 -3.28 -7.37
CA LEU A 150 -13.91 -3.59 -8.48
C LEU A 150 -15.37 -3.24 -8.16
N PHE A 151 -15.83 -3.51 -6.92
CA PHE A 151 -17.18 -3.15 -6.49
C PHE A 151 -17.41 -1.64 -6.62
N TYR A 152 -16.52 -0.82 -6.07
CA TYR A 152 -16.63 0.63 -6.18
C TYR A 152 -16.51 1.12 -7.63
N PHE A 153 -15.63 0.55 -8.41
CA PHE A 153 -15.49 0.89 -9.82
C PHE A 153 -16.75 0.62 -10.63
N ILE A 154 -17.40 -0.53 -10.40
CA ILE A 154 -18.57 -0.98 -11.18
C ILE A 154 -19.85 -0.31 -10.69
N TYR A 155 -20.08 -0.25 -9.37
CA TYR A 155 -21.36 0.10 -8.78
C TYR A 155 -21.42 1.51 -8.18
N ARG A 156 -20.25 2.05 -7.77
CA ARG A 156 -20.14 3.31 -7.03
C ARG A 156 -18.93 4.14 -7.50
N PHE A 157 -18.84 4.38 -8.79
CA PHE A 157 -17.69 5.03 -9.41
C PHE A 157 -17.38 6.42 -8.81
N GLU A 158 -18.38 7.16 -8.35
CA GLU A 158 -18.21 8.44 -7.66
C GLU A 158 -17.38 8.35 -6.37
N TRP A 159 -17.38 7.17 -5.72
CA TRP A 159 -16.66 6.91 -4.49
C TRP A 159 -15.32 6.18 -4.72
N PHE A 160 -15.07 5.74 -5.94
CA PHE A 160 -13.91 4.91 -6.27
C PHE A 160 -12.57 5.61 -5.95
N GLU A 161 -12.43 6.90 -6.31
CA GLU A 161 -11.23 7.68 -5.97
C GLU A 161 -11.05 7.81 -4.45
N LYS A 162 -12.13 8.11 -3.72
CA LYS A 162 -12.08 8.28 -2.27
C LYS A 162 -11.71 6.98 -1.56
N MET A 163 -12.32 5.86 -1.98
CA MET A 163 -12.01 4.53 -1.45
C MET A 163 -10.53 4.20 -1.68
N SER A 164 -10.04 4.37 -2.90
CA SER A 164 -8.65 4.09 -3.26
C SER A 164 -7.66 4.97 -2.49
N PHE A 165 -8.00 6.25 -2.28
CA PHE A 165 -7.20 7.15 -1.46
C PHE A 165 -7.11 6.67 -0.01
N VAL A 166 -8.24 6.29 0.62
CA VAL A 166 -8.26 5.79 2.00
C VAL A 166 -7.42 4.53 2.12
N LEU A 167 -7.61 3.57 1.19
CA LEU A 167 -6.89 2.30 1.18
C LEU A 167 -5.37 2.53 1.05
N VAL A 168 -4.92 3.26 0.04
CA VAL A 168 -3.49 3.49 -0.20
C VAL A 168 -2.85 4.30 0.95
N THR A 169 -3.57 5.29 1.50
CA THR A 169 -3.09 6.08 2.64
C THR A 169 -2.91 5.20 3.88
N SER A 170 -3.86 4.30 4.16
CA SER A 170 -3.75 3.36 5.28
C SER A 170 -2.51 2.48 5.15
N PHE A 171 -2.22 1.95 3.96
CA PHE A 171 -1.01 1.16 3.71
C PHE A 171 0.26 1.97 3.90
N PHE A 172 0.32 3.20 3.39
CA PHE A 172 1.51 4.04 3.61
C PHE A 172 1.74 4.37 5.08
N ILE A 173 0.67 4.55 5.87
CA ILE A 173 0.80 4.68 7.32
C ILE A 173 1.38 3.41 7.94
N TYR A 174 0.89 2.21 7.55
CA TYR A 174 1.46 0.94 8.01
C TYR A 174 2.93 0.80 7.61
N TYR A 175 3.30 1.16 6.38
CA TYR A 175 4.70 1.08 5.93
C TYR A 175 5.60 2.04 6.73
N LEU A 176 5.13 3.25 7.06
CA LEU A 176 5.88 4.16 7.94
C LEU A 176 6.03 3.59 9.36
N ILE A 177 5.01 2.90 9.88
CA ILE A 177 5.09 2.19 11.16
C ILE A 177 6.12 1.05 11.06
N TYR A 178 6.10 0.27 9.99
CA TYR A 178 7.09 -0.79 9.76
C TYR A 178 8.51 -0.27 9.65
N LEU A 179 8.72 0.88 8.98
CA LEU A 179 10.04 1.51 8.91
C LEU A 179 10.59 1.93 10.28
N SER A 180 9.72 2.30 11.22
CA SER A 180 10.11 2.89 12.49
C SER A 180 10.08 1.90 13.67
N LEU A 181 9.24 0.87 13.65
CA LEU A 181 8.90 0.09 14.83
C LEU A 181 9.01 -1.43 14.66
N ILE A 182 8.82 -1.98 13.47
CA ILE A 182 8.68 -3.43 13.27
C ILE A 182 9.67 -3.92 12.22
N HIS A 183 10.52 -4.87 12.62
CA HIS A 183 11.34 -5.62 11.68
C HIS A 183 10.57 -6.87 11.23
N ILE A 184 10.24 -6.93 9.95
CA ILE A 184 9.61 -8.09 9.32
C ILE A 184 10.68 -8.94 8.63
#